data_cb13f039febd8fe0fcf2334ca284d605
#
_entry.id   cb13f039febd8fe0fcf2334ca284d605
#
_cell.length_a   1.000
_cell.length_b   1.000
_cell.length_c   1.000
_cell.angle_alpha   90.00
_cell.angle_beta   90.00
_cell.angle_gamma   90.00
#
_symmetry.space_group_name_H-M   'P 1'
#
loop_
_entity.id
_entity.type
_entity.pdbx_description
1 polymer ?
#
loop_
_entity_poly.entity_id
_entity_poly.type
_entity_poly.pdbx_seq_one_letter_code
_entity_poly.pdbx_strand_id
1 'polypeptide(L)'
;GYRVHRKHSQKGNDSIMNIRFYNAKILTMEEEKQYQIAEGELWVKGNTICYIGDGSDVATVCQGDEVILWDREIDAEGNLLMPGFKNAHTHTAMTFLRSYADDLPLQSWLTEQVFPREDQLVEDDIYWLDILGIMEYLTSGITSNFDMYFFPPKNAQASIDCGFRTVQ
;
A
#
# COMPACT_ATOMS: atom_id res chain seq x y z
N GLY A 1 14.95 20.34 -18.42
CA GLY A 1 14.92 20.61 -17.01
C GLY A 1 13.49 20.81 -16.54
N TYR A 2 12.86 19.81 -15.92
CA TYR A 2 11.55 19.97 -15.30
C TYR A 2 11.74 20.52 -13.89
N ARG A 3 11.30 21.75 -13.66
CA ARG A 3 11.25 22.38 -12.34
C ARG A 3 9.92 22.01 -11.69
N VAL A 4 9.95 21.12 -10.70
CA VAL A 4 8.79 20.85 -9.83
C VAL A 4 8.72 21.96 -8.78
N HIS A 5 7.80 22.89 -8.94
CA HIS A 5 7.47 23.85 -7.89
C HIS A 5 6.63 23.14 -6.83
N ARG A 6 7.24 22.73 -5.72
CA ARG A 6 6.51 22.42 -4.49
C ARG A 6 5.97 23.74 -3.92
N LYS A 7 4.69 23.98 -4.08
CA LYS A 7 3.98 24.91 -3.19
C LYS A 7 3.76 24.19 -1.87
N HIS A 8 4.42 24.65 -0.81
CA HIS A 8 3.96 24.40 0.54
C HIS A 8 2.58 25.05 0.66
N SER A 9 1.53 24.30 0.65
CA SER A 9 0.21 24.74 1.03
C SER A 9 -0.16 24.02 2.33
N GLN A 10 -0.26 24.83 3.36
CA GLN A 10 -1.29 24.91 4.39
C GLN A 10 -2.16 23.65 4.55
N LYS A 11 -2.40 23.26 5.81
CA LYS A 11 -3.50 22.40 6.27
C LYS A 11 -4.73 22.62 5.38
N GLY A 12 -4.81 21.88 4.30
CA GLY A 12 -5.94 21.83 3.39
C GLY A 12 -6.77 20.64 3.81
N ASN A 13 -8.07 20.88 3.91
CA ASN A 13 -9.13 19.91 3.86
C ASN A 13 -8.67 18.70 3.02
N ASP A 14 -8.40 17.55 3.65
CA ASP A 14 -8.27 16.30 2.93
C ASP A 14 -9.61 16.08 2.24
N SER A 15 -9.69 16.45 0.97
CA SER A 15 -10.89 16.23 0.19
C SER A 15 -11.11 14.73 0.16
N ILE A 16 -12.17 14.27 0.81
CA ILE A 16 -12.58 12.90 0.82
C ILE A 16 -12.79 12.48 -0.63
N MET A 17 -11.89 11.64 -1.15
CA MET A 17 -11.99 11.14 -2.52
C MET A 17 -12.99 10.00 -2.58
N ASN A 18 -13.95 10.08 -3.50
CA ASN A 18 -14.92 9.03 -3.77
C ASN A 18 -14.50 8.27 -5.03
N ILE A 19 -14.28 6.98 -4.90
CA ILE A 19 -13.83 6.13 -6.01
C ILE A 19 -14.85 5.00 -6.20
N ARG A 20 -15.27 4.81 -7.44
CA ARG A 20 -16.10 3.69 -7.87
C ARG A 20 -15.27 2.75 -8.72
N PHE A 21 -15.22 1.48 -8.34
CA PHE A 21 -14.78 0.39 -9.20
C PHE A 21 -16.03 -0.33 -9.69
N TYR A 22 -16.17 -0.48 -11.00
CA TYR A 22 -17.31 -1.19 -11.59
C TYR A 22 -16.82 -2.29 -12.54
N ASN A 23 -17.72 -3.17 -12.98
CA ASN A 23 -17.39 -4.32 -13.82
C ASN A 23 -16.26 -5.17 -13.21
N ALA A 24 -16.36 -5.48 -11.91
CA ALA A 24 -15.34 -6.17 -11.14
C ALA A 24 -15.80 -7.55 -10.67
N LYS A 25 -14.85 -8.47 -10.55
CA LYS A 25 -14.96 -9.66 -9.71
C LYS A 25 -14.37 -9.35 -8.36
N ILE A 26 -15.11 -9.53 -7.27
CA ILE A 26 -14.70 -9.05 -5.94
C ILE A 26 -14.57 -10.21 -4.98
N LEU A 27 -13.36 -10.40 -4.45
CA LEU A 27 -13.08 -11.36 -3.37
C LEU A 27 -13.07 -10.61 -2.03
N THR A 28 -14.13 -10.75 -1.24
CA THR A 28 -14.28 -10.03 0.02
C THR A 28 -13.49 -10.64 1.17
N MET A 29 -13.08 -11.89 1.08
CA MET A 29 -12.46 -12.68 2.15
C MET A 29 -13.38 -12.90 3.36
N GLU A 30 -14.68 -12.81 3.19
CA GLU A 30 -15.67 -13.09 4.25
C GLU A 30 -15.85 -14.61 4.41
N GLU A 31 -15.58 -15.12 5.61
CA GLU A 31 -15.69 -16.56 5.92
C GLU A 31 -17.13 -17.07 5.79
N GLU A 32 -18.10 -16.27 6.22
CA GLU A 32 -19.53 -16.62 6.15
C GLU A 32 -20.01 -16.87 4.72
N LYS A 33 -19.39 -16.22 3.74
CA LYS A 33 -19.67 -16.37 2.31
C LYS A 33 -18.75 -17.40 1.64
N GLN A 34 -18.00 -18.18 2.40
CA GLN A 34 -17.07 -19.20 1.88
C GLN A 34 -16.10 -18.66 0.80
N TYR A 35 -15.63 -17.43 0.99
CA TYR A 35 -14.71 -16.76 0.05
C TYR A 35 -15.23 -16.69 -1.38
N GLN A 36 -16.55 -16.58 -1.56
CA GLN A 36 -17.14 -16.47 -2.88
C GLN A 36 -16.70 -15.18 -3.58
N ILE A 37 -16.54 -15.29 -4.89
CA ILE A 37 -16.31 -14.12 -5.74
C ILE A 37 -17.67 -13.54 -6.13
N ALA A 38 -17.92 -12.29 -5.75
CA ALA A 38 -19.06 -11.52 -6.19
C ALA A 38 -18.73 -10.78 -7.50
N GLU A 39 -19.73 -10.60 -8.38
CA GLU A 39 -19.60 -9.73 -9.54
C GLU A 39 -20.35 -8.43 -9.28
N GLY A 40 -19.75 -7.29 -9.65
CA GLY A 40 -20.39 -6.00 -9.45
C GLY A 40 -19.45 -4.84 -9.23
N GLU A 41 -19.71 -4.07 -8.19
CA GLU A 41 -19.06 -2.80 -7.90
C GLU A 41 -18.53 -2.75 -6.48
N LEU A 42 -17.44 -2.00 -6.31
CA LEU A 42 -16.89 -1.61 -5.02
C LEU A 42 -16.73 -0.10 -4.97
N TRP A 43 -17.28 0.52 -3.92
CA TRP A 43 -17.22 1.97 -3.73
C TRP A 43 -16.40 2.32 -2.50
N VAL A 44 -15.56 3.32 -2.67
CA VAL A 44 -14.71 3.87 -1.60
C VAL A 44 -15.09 5.32 -1.36
N LYS A 45 -15.32 5.68 -0.10
CA LYS A 45 -15.48 7.06 0.36
C LYS A 45 -14.32 7.39 1.29
N GLY A 46 -13.41 8.23 0.83
CA GLY A 46 -12.18 8.53 1.55
C GLY A 46 -11.27 7.30 1.68
N ASN A 47 -11.15 6.78 2.89
CA ASN A 47 -10.32 5.60 3.20
C ASN A 47 -11.12 4.35 3.58
N THR A 48 -12.44 4.35 3.30
CA THR A 48 -13.34 3.29 3.73
C THR A 48 -14.13 2.75 2.54
N ILE A 49 -14.20 1.42 2.43
CA ILE A 49 -15.13 0.76 1.51
C ILE A 49 -16.54 0.97 2.08
N CYS A 50 -17.42 1.62 1.33
CA CYS A 50 -18.77 1.91 1.75
C CYS A 50 -19.85 1.05 1.05
N TYR A 51 -19.50 0.37 -0.04
CA TYR A 51 -20.42 -0.50 -0.76
C TYR A 51 -19.66 -1.61 -1.49
N ILE A 52 -20.28 -2.80 -1.49
CA ILE A 52 -19.94 -3.92 -2.37
C ILE A 52 -21.27 -4.55 -2.80
N GLY A 53 -21.53 -4.59 -4.10
CA GLY A 53 -22.77 -5.16 -4.64
C GLY A 53 -22.88 -5.00 -6.15
N ASP A 54 -24.05 -5.23 -6.69
CA ASP A 54 -24.34 -5.19 -8.13
C ASP A 54 -24.68 -3.78 -8.67
N GLY A 55 -24.63 -2.76 -7.80
CA GLY A 55 -25.01 -1.39 -8.15
C GLY A 55 -26.50 -1.08 -8.06
N SER A 56 -27.35 -2.06 -7.74
CA SER A 56 -28.80 -1.87 -7.69
C SER A 56 -29.30 -1.18 -6.40
N ASP A 57 -28.55 -1.31 -5.31
CA ASP A 57 -28.93 -0.83 -3.97
C ASP A 57 -28.39 0.56 -3.62
N VAL A 58 -28.30 1.44 -4.62
CA VAL A 58 -27.79 2.83 -4.44
C VAL A 58 -28.55 3.57 -3.35
N ALA A 59 -29.84 3.35 -3.21
CA ALA A 59 -30.68 4.02 -2.21
C ALA A 59 -30.34 3.65 -0.76
N THR A 60 -29.74 2.48 -0.51
CA THR A 60 -29.41 2.02 0.84
C THR A 60 -28.06 2.60 1.32
N VAL A 61 -27.16 2.92 0.38
CA VAL A 61 -25.83 3.45 0.68
C VAL A 61 -25.83 4.98 0.81
N CYS A 62 -26.69 5.62 0.07
CA CYS A 62 -26.94 7.06 0.17
C CYS A 62 -28.05 7.27 1.20
N GLN A 63 -27.69 7.67 2.43
CA GLN A 63 -28.69 8.10 3.42
C GLN A 63 -29.37 9.38 2.91
N GLY A 64 -30.52 9.23 2.25
CA GLY A 64 -31.30 10.33 1.67
C GLY A 64 -31.01 10.57 0.17
N ASP A 65 -31.48 11.71 -0.35
CA ASP A 65 -31.33 12.11 -1.77
C ASP A 65 -29.90 12.56 -2.15
N GLU A 66 -28.87 12.15 -1.40
CA GLU A 66 -27.50 12.52 -1.64
C GLU A 66 -26.93 11.72 -2.82
N VAL A 67 -26.75 12.40 -3.94
CA VAL A 67 -26.07 11.84 -5.12
C VAL A 67 -24.58 11.79 -4.82
N ILE A 68 -23.99 10.59 -4.81
CA ILE A 68 -22.54 10.46 -4.69
C ILE A 68 -21.90 10.97 -5.98
N LEU A 69 -21.09 12.01 -5.86
CA LEU A 69 -20.22 12.45 -6.95
C LEU A 69 -18.91 11.67 -6.89
N TRP A 70 -18.55 11.04 -7.98
CA TRP A 70 -17.33 10.27 -8.11
C TRP A 70 -16.17 11.15 -8.55
N ASP A 71 -15.08 11.16 -7.78
CA ASP A 71 -13.83 11.79 -8.19
C ASP A 71 -13.09 10.91 -9.20
N ARG A 72 -13.28 9.59 -9.11
CA ARG A 72 -12.75 8.62 -10.07
C ARG A 72 -13.72 7.46 -10.25
N GLU A 73 -13.89 7.07 -11.50
CA GLU A 73 -14.56 5.82 -11.87
C GLU A 73 -13.55 4.94 -12.62
N ILE A 74 -13.44 3.69 -12.22
CA ILE A 74 -12.48 2.74 -12.73
C ILE A 74 -13.24 1.51 -13.21
N ASP A 75 -13.19 1.27 -14.52
CA ASP A 75 -13.65 0.00 -15.10
C ASP A 75 -12.62 -1.09 -14.77
N ALA A 76 -13.02 -2.07 -14.01
CA ALA A 76 -12.16 -3.20 -13.69
C ALA A 76 -12.08 -4.22 -14.84
N GLU A 77 -12.83 -4.05 -15.92
CA GLU A 77 -12.78 -4.90 -17.12
C GLU A 77 -12.94 -6.41 -16.80
N GLY A 78 -13.71 -6.74 -15.77
CA GLY A 78 -13.88 -8.10 -15.29
C GLY A 78 -12.70 -8.66 -14.50
N ASN A 79 -11.70 -7.83 -14.19
CA ASN A 79 -10.57 -8.22 -13.34
C ASN A 79 -10.99 -8.39 -11.88
N LEU A 80 -10.14 -9.11 -11.14
CA LEU A 80 -10.35 -9.41 -9.74
C LEU A 80 -9.89 -8.26 -8.85
N LEU A 81 -10.81 -7.74 -8.02
CA LEU A 81 -10.51 -6.90 -6.87
C LEU A 81 -10.42 -7.78 -5.61
N MET A 82 -9.36 -7.65 -4.88
CA MET A 82 -9.14 -8.40 -3.65
C MET A 82 -8.35 -7.55 -2.65
N PRO A 83 -8.36 -7.88 -1.35
CA PRO A 83 -7.48 -7.25 -0.38
C PRO A 83 -6.02 -7.37 -0.78
N GLY A 84 -5.24 -6.30 -0.58
CA GLY A 84 -3.81 -6.33 -0.87
C GLY A 84 -3.07 -7.36 -0.02
N PHE A 85 -2.00 -7.90 -0.57
CA PHE A 85 -1.15 -8.86 0.12
C PHE A 85 -0.47 -8.23 1.34
N LYS A 86 -0.12 -9.10 2.29
CA LYS A 86 0.62 -8.74 3.50
C LYS A 86 1.96 -9.47 3.50
N ASN A 87 3.05 -8.73 3.62
CA ASN A 87 4.37 -9.31 3.74
C ASN A 87 4.68 -9.49 5.24
N ALA A 88 4.69 -10.73 5.70
CA ALA A 88 4.87 -11.06 7.11
C ALA A 88 6.34 -11.20 7.52
N HIS A 89 7.29 -11.10 6.60
CA HIS A 89 8.73 -11.18 6.88
C HIS A 89 9.50 -10.33 5.88
N THR A 90 10.10 -9.23 6.37
CA THR A 90 10.87 -8.35 5.52
C THR A 90 11.87 -7.52 6.32
N HIS A 91 12.85 -6.98 5.61
CA HIS A 91 13.84 -5.99 6.03
C HIS A 91 13.86 -4.91 4.94
N THR A 92 12.87 -4.04 4.94
CA THR A 92 12.53 -3.18 3.80
C THR A 92 13.71 -2.35 3.32
N ALA A 93 14.46 -1.75 4.24
CA ALA A 93 15.60 -0.91 3.87
C ALA A 93 16.80 -1.69 3.29
N MET A 94 16.78 -3.04 3.28
CA MET A 94 17.84 -3.84 2.62
C MET A 94 17.85 -3.72 1.09
N THR A 95 17.01 -2.89 0.50
CA THR A 95 16.99 -2.63 -0.95
C THR A 95 18.35 -2.23 -1.53
N PHE A 96 19.23 -1.64 -0.73
CA PHE A 96 20.60 -1.28 -1.14
C PHE A 96 21.55 -2.48 -1.32
N LEU A 97 21.19 -3.65 -0.76
CA LEU A 97 21.97 -4.88 -0.88
C LEU A 97 21.50 -5.78 -2.03
N ARG A 98 20.61 -5.29 -2.88
CA ARG A 98 20.09 -6.08 -3.99
C ARG A 98 21.19 -6.56 -4.91
N SER A 99 21.19 -7.88 -5.21
CA SER A 99 22.20 -8.55 -6.03
C SER A 99 23.63 -8.40 -5.50
N TYR A 100 23.76 -8.20 -4.17
CA TYR A 100 25.04 -8.06 -3.53
C TYR A 100 25.42 -9.34 -2.80
N ALA A 101 26.53 -9.95 -3.20
CA ALA A 101 27.14 -11.13 -2.55
C ALA A 101 26.19 -12.34 -2.45
N ASP A 102 25.48 -12.69 -3.55
CA ASP A 102 24.39 -13.66 -3.56
C ASP A 102 24.81 -15.10 -3.27
N ASP A 103 26.05 -15.50 -3.58
CA ASP A 103 26.50 -16.91 -3.56
C ASP A 103 27.34 -17.27 -2.31
N LEU A 104 27.00 -16.74 -1.16
CA LEU A 104 27.72 -17.02 0.08
C LEU A 104 26.86 -17.83 1.06
N PRO A 105 27.50 -18.70 1.89
CA PRO A 105 26.82 -19.29 3.05
C PRO A 105 26.29 -18.17 3.97
N LEU A 106 25.12 -18.39 4.58
CA LEU A 106 24.41 -17.40 5.37
C LEU A 106 25.31 -16.68 6.40
N GLN A 107 26.12 -17.43 7.15
CA GLN A 107 26.97 -16.85 8.19
C GLN A 107 28.01 -15.88 7.60
N SER A 108 28.74 -16.30 6.56
CA SER A 108 29.71 -15.45 5.88
C SER A 108 29.04 -14.26 5.20
N TRP A 109 27.86 -14.48 4.58
CA TRP A 109 27.09 -13.41 4.00
C TRP A 109 26.74 -12.32 5.02
N LEU A 110 26.21 -12.71 6.19
CA LEU A 110 25.87 -11.76 7.24
C LEU A 110 27.11 -11.04 7.79
N THR A 111 28.14 -11.80 8.25
CA THR A 111 29.24 -11.21 9.02
C THR A 111 30.28 -10.48 8.18
N GLU A 112 30.49 -10.91 6.94
CA GLU A 112 31.54 -10.36 6.08
C GLU A 112 31.00 -9.34 5.07
N GLN A 113 29.69 -9.43 4.73
CA GLN A 113 29.12 -8.60 3.68
C GLN A 113 28.02 -7.66 4.20
N VAL A 114 27.01 -8.17 4.90
CA VAL A 114 25.84 -7.40 5.30
C VAL A 114 26.17 -6.44 6.46
N PHE A 115 26.56 -6.99 7.61
CA PHE A 115 26.78 -6.19 8.82
C PHE A 115 27.78 -5.05 8.65
N PRO A 116 28.93 -5.22 7.97
CA PRO A 116 29.85 -4.10 7.78
C PRO A 116 29.29 -2.94 6.94
N ARG A 117 28.24 -3.20 6.14
CA ARG A 117 27.56 -2.16 5.37
C ARG A 117 26.41 -1.54 6.14
N GLU A 118 25.68 -2.35 6.87
CA GLU A 118 24.63 -1.89 7.77
C GLU A 118 25.18 -0.95 8.86
N ASP A 119 26.38 -1.21 9.35
CA ASP A 119 27.07 -0.36 10.33
C ASP A 119 27.37 1.07 9.81
N GLN A 120 27.29 1.29 8.50
CA GLN A 120 27.51 2.59 7.88
C GLN A 120 26.21 3.36 7.64
N LEU A 121 25.05 2.72 7.81
CA LEU A 121 23.75 3.35 7.58
C LEU A 121 23.45 4.39 8.64
N VAL A 122 22.89 5.50 8.20
CA VAL A 122 22.31 6.54 9.06
C VAL A 122 20.80 6.61 8.90
N GLU A 123 20.14 7.31 9.81
CA GLU A 123 18.68 7.40 9.84
C GLU A 123 18.05 7.83 8.51
N ASP A 124 18.67 8.78 7.82
CA ASP A 124 18.13 9.30 6.56
C ASP A 124 18.28 8.29 5.41
N ASP A 125 19.27 7.42 5.44
CA ASP A 125 19.39 6.33 4.48
C ASP A 125 18.19 5.38 4.60
N ILE A 126 17.84 5.00 5.84
CA ILE A 126 16.71 4.11 6.09
C ILE A 126 15.42 4.69 5.52
N TYR A 127 15.15 5.98 5.72
CA TYR A 127 13.98 6.62 5.17
C TYR A 127 13.87 6.44 3.64
N TRP A 128 14.94 6.73 2.91
CA TRP A 128 14.92 6.67 1.44
C TRP A 128 14.93 5.24 0.89
N LEU A 129 15.64 4.33 1.56
CA LEU A 129 15.65 2.91 1.20
C LEU A 129 14.29 2.26 1.43
N ASP A 130 13.59 2.65 2.50
CA ASP A 130 12.23 2.22 2.76
C ASP A 130 11.23 2.78 1.74
N ILE A 131 11.35 4.05 1.37
CA ILE A 131 10.52 4.63 0.29
C ILE A 131 10.65 3.78 -0.98
N LEU A 132 11.88 3.39 -1.36
CA LEU A 132 12.10 2.53 -2.52
C LEU A 132 11.43 1.15 -2.35
N GLY A 133 11.61 0.51 -1.20
CA GLY A 133 11.00 -0.79 -0.92
C GLY A 133 9.47 -0.74 -0.92
N ILE A 134 8.89 0.31 -0.33
CA ILE A 134 7.44 0.52 -0.29
C ILE A 134 6.87 0.75 -1.71
N MET A 135 7.58 1.47 -2.57
CA MET A 135 7.17 1.62 -3.97
C MET A 135 7.08 0.26 -4.68
N GLU A 136 8.02 -0.64 -4.42
CA GLU A 136 8.00 -2.00 -4.96
C GLU A 136 6.85 -2.83 -4.37
N TYR A 137 6.60 -2.72 -3.08
CA TYR A 137 5.46 -3.38 -2.44
C TYR A 137 4.15 -2.96 -3.09
N LEU A 138 3.89 -1.66 -3.19
CA LEU A 138 2.64 -1.14 -3.74
C LEU A 138 2.44 -1.54 -5.21
N THR A 139 3.50 -1.51 -6.02
CA THR A 139 3.43 -1.94 -7.43
C THR A 139 3.28 -3.45 -7.60
N SER A 140 3.59 -4.23 -6.56
CA SER A 140 3.42 -5.69 -6.50
C SER A 140 2.13 -6.12 -5.80
N GLY A 141 1.27 -5.17 -5.40
CA GLY A 141 0.00 -5.46 -4.71
C GLY A 141 0.15 -5.76 -3.22
N ILE A 142 1.30 -5.50 -2.62
CA ILE A 142 1.52 -5.62 -1.17
C ILE A 142 1.15 -4.28 -0.52
N THR A 143 0.23 -4.30 0.44
CA THR A 143 -0.31 -3.09 1.08
C THR A 143 0.05 -2.94 2.56
N SER A 144 0.70 -3.95 3.11
CA SER A 144 1.21 -3.91 4.48
C SER A 144 2.35 -4.90 4.69
N ASN A 145 3.21 -4.60 5.66
CA ASN A 145 4.28 -5.49 6.07
C ASN A 145 4.41 -5.60 7.59
N PHE A 146 5.14 -6.63 8.01
CA PHE A 146 5.74 -6.77 9.33
C PHE A 146 7.24 -6.66 9.11
N ASP A 147 7.82 -5.51 9.49
CA ASP A 147 9.20 -5.19 9.23
C ASP A 147 10.06 -5.32 10.48
N MET A 148 11.32 -5.63 10.30
CA MET A 148 12.31 -5.64 11.36
C MET A 148 13.62 -5.08 10.79
N TYR A 149 13.94 -3.82 11.14
CA TYR A 149 15.17 -3.20 10.70
C TYR A 149 15.63 -2.08 11.65
N PHE A 150 16.75 -1.42 11.31
CA PHE A 150 17.31 -0.33 12.09
C PHE A 150 16.46 0.94 12.00
N PHE A 151 16.57 1.81 13.00
CA PHE A 151 15.91 3.12 13.05
C PHE A 151 14.38 3.06 12.80
N PRO A 152 13.61 2.29 13.59
CA PRO A 152 12.16 2.12 13.40
C PRO A 152 11.37 3.43 13.23
N PRO A 153 11.72 4.55 13.89
CA PRO A 153 11.02 5.81 13.67
C PRO A 153 11.10 6.34 12.23
N LYS A 154 12.23 6.12 11.54
CA LYS A 154 12.41 6.55 10.14
C LYS A 154 11.66 5.64 9.18
N ASN A 155 11.66 4.34 9.44
CA ASN A 155 10.85 3.38 8.71
C ASN A 155 9.36 3.71 8.86
N ALA A 156 8.89 3.98 10.08
CA ALA A 156 7.51 4.40 10.31
C ALA A 156 7.18 5.70 9.57
N GLN A 157 8.08 6.68 9.56
CA GLN A 157 7.87 7.95 8.84
C GLN A 157 7.74 7.71 7.31
N ALA A 158 8.61 6.90 6.72
CA ALA A 158 8.54 6.53 5.32
C ALA A 158 7.19 5.87 4.98
N SER A 159 6.74 4.97 5.84
CA SER A 159 5.45 4.29 5.69
C SER A 159 4.26 5.26 5.75
N ILE A 160 4.28 6.22 6.69
CA ILE A 160 3.27 7.26 6.81
C ILE A 160 3.22 8.14 5.55
N ASP A 161 4.38 8.59 5.09
CA ASP A 161 4.48 9.48 3.92
C ASP A 161 4.05 8.79 2.62
N CYS A 162 4.19 7.47 2.54
CA CYS A 162 3.71 6.64 1.43
C CYS A 162 2.25 6.18 1.57
N GLY A 163 1.60 6.40 2.71
CA GLY A 163 0.27 5.84 2.99
C GLY A 163 0.29 4.31 3.12
N PHE A 164 1.43 3.73 3.46
CA PHE A 164 1.64 2.29 3.61
C PHE A 164 1.44 1.86 5.07
N ARG A 165 0.98 0.62 5.29
CA ARG A 165 0.80 0.08 6.64
C ARG A 165 1.99 -0.78 7.02
N THR A 166 2.62 -0.47 8.15
CA THR A 166 3.73 -1.25 8.68
C THR A 166 3.53 -1.58 10.16
N VAL A 167 4.03 -2.73 10.56
CA VAL A 167 4.30 -3.10 11.96
C VAL A 167 5.81 -3.22 12.10
N GLN A 168 6.37 -2.58 13.13
CA GLN A 168 7.80 -2.52 13.42
C GLN A 168 8.13 -3.34 14.66
#